data_9bfe41b2fff4427e66849fba56a0f0e8
#
_entry.id   9bfe41b2fff4427e66849fba56a0f0e8
#
_cell.length_a   1.000
_cell.length_b   1.000
_cell.length_c   1.000
_cell.angle_alpha   90.00
_cell.angle_beta   90.00
_cell.angle_gamma   90.00
#
_symmetry.space_group_name_H-M   'P 1'
#
loop_
_entity.id
_entity.type
_entity.pdbx_description
1 polymer ?
#
loop_
_entity_poly.entity_id
_entity_poly.type
_entity_poly.pdbx_seq_one_letter_code
_entity_poly.pdbx_strand_id
1 'polypeptide(L)'
;MATTKRKTADAEKVVLAVDVGGSHVKIRLSSGGDERRVESGPGMGAGQMIEKVKTMARDLAFDAIAIGYPGPVVRHRVTLEPHNLGKGWVGCDFEAAFGKPVRIVNDALMQAIGSYEGGRMLFLGLGTGLGAAMIAENVGLPMELAHLPYRKGKSFEAYVGERGLDKRGKKKWRGYVFDVTERLSAALQADYVVIGGGNENAFKGGFRLWQDSTLII
;
A
#
# COMPACT_ATOMS: atom_id res chain seq x y z
N MET A 1 -6.30 -48.17 17.38
CA MET A 1 -5.08 -47.32 17.44
C MET A 1 -5.15 -46.32 16.30
N ALA A 2 -5.51 -45.07 16.61
CA ALA A 2 -5.61 -44.00 15.63
C ALA A 2 -4.26 -43.27 15.56
N THR A 3 -3.59 -43.39 14.40
CA THR A 3 -2.29 -42.75 14.16
C THR A 3 -2.54 -41.28 13.82
N THR A 4 -2.31 -40.41 14.78
CA THR A 4 -2.34 -38.94 14.60
C THR A 4 -1.17 -38.53 13.71
N LYS A 5 -1.41 -38.25 12.42
CA LYS A 5 -0.44 -37.59 11.55
C LYS A 5 -0.12 -36.21 12.12
N ARG A 6 1.07 -36.03 12.67
CA ARG A 6 1.64 -34.71 12.96
C ARG A 6 1.73 -33.94 11.65
N LYS A 7 0.96 -32.86 11.53
CA LYS A 7 1.12 -31.85 10.49
C LYS A 7 2.51 -31.22 10.73
N THR A 8 3.46 -31.50 9.86
CA THR A 8 4.75 -30.79 9.83
C THR A 8 4.43 -29.31 9.66
N ALA A 9 4.93 -28.47 10.56
CA ALA A 9 4.85 -27.03 10.40
C ALA A 9 5.56 -26.69 9.08
N ASP A 10 4.80 -26.24 8.07
CA ASP A 10 5.39 -25.66 6.87
C ASP A 10 6.26 -24.48 7.34
N ALA A 11 7.53 -24.51 6.97
CA ALA A 11 8.43 -23.39 7.25
C ALA A 11 7.81 -22.14 6.61
N GLU A 12 7.68 -21.08 7.41
CA GLU A 12 7.08 -19.83 6.96
C GLU A 12 7.87 -19.30 5.75
N LYS A 13 7.19 -19.14 4.61
CA LYS A 13 7.84 -18.67 3.38
C LYS A 13 8.32 -17.24 3.53
N VAL A 14 9.56 -17.00 3.17
CA VAL A 14 10.13 -15.66 3.11
C VAL A 14 9.66 -14.97 1.83
N VAL A 15 9.01 -13.84 1.97
CA VAL A 15 8.46 -13.04 0.86
C VAL A 15 9.29 -11.78 0.67
N LEU A 16 9.70 -11.50 -0.56
CA LEU A 16 10.25 -10.20 -0.94
C LEU A 16 9.07 -9.26 -1.25
N ALA A 17 8.85 -8.29 -0.37
CA ALA A 17 7.92 -7.20 -0.61
C ALA A 17 8.58 -6.15 -1.51
N VAL A 18 7.90 -5.76 -2.60
CA VAL A 18 8.33 -4.75 -3.58
C VAL A 18 7.27 -3.67 -3.63
N ASP A 19 7.58 -2.49 -3.10
CA ASP A 19 6.70 -1.31 -3.15
C ASP A 19 7.09 -0.44 -4.35
N VAL A 20 6.22 -0.37 -5.35
CA VAL A 20 6.46 0.39 -6.59
C VAL A 20 5.80 1.76 -6.46
N GLY A 21 6.58 2.76 -6.12
CA GLY A 21 6.14 4.14 -6.05
C GLY A 21 6.57 4.97 -7.26
N GLY A 22 5.94 6.12 -7.44
CA GLY A 22 6.26 7.06 -8.53
C GLY A 22 7.64 7.72 -8.43
N SER A 23 8.25 7.75 -7.24
CA SER A 23 9.58 8.31 -7.00
C SER A 23 10.63 7.27 -6.65
N HIS A 24 10.25 6.17 -6.01
CA HIS A 24 11.15 5.09 -5.61
C HIS A 24 10.49 3.74 -5.74
N VAL A 25 11.28 2.73 -6.08
CA VAL A 25 10.95 1.32 -5.82
C VAL A 25 11.71 0.89 -4.57
N LYS A 26 11.01 0.28 -3.62
CA LYS A 26 11.56 -0.20 -2.36
C LYS A 26 11.40 -1.69 -2.24
N ILE A 27 12.35 -2.36 -1.61
CA ILE A 27 12.25 -3.78 -1.32
C ILE A 27 12.58 -4.08 0.14
N ARG A 28 11.90 -5.09 0.72
CA ARG A 28 12.17 -5.60 2.06
C ARG A 28 11.73 -7.06 2.17
N LEU A 29 12.43 -7.85 2.99
CA LEU A 29 12.01 -9.22 3.30
C LEU A 29 10.93 -9.25 4.40
N SER A 30 9.99 -10.18 4.31
CA SER A 30 9.01 -10.45 5.36
C SER A 30 9.66 -10.95 6.66
N SER A 31 10.81 -11.58 6.56
CA SER A 31 11.62 -12.00 7.71
C SER A 31 12.34 -10.86 8.43
N GLY A 32 12.21 -9.63 7.96
CA GLY A 32 12.91 -8.44 8.50
C GLY A 32 14.15 -8.05 7.69
N GLY A 33 14.98 -7.18 8.26
CA GLY A 33 16.16 -6.61 7.59
C GLY A 33 15.91 -5.21 7.07
N ASP A 34 16.94 -4.61 6.48
CA ASP A 34 16.93 -3.23 6.00
C ASP A 34 16.11 -3.07 4.71
N GLU A 35 15.40 -1.96 4.60
CA GLU A 35 14.78 -1.53 3.35
C GLU A 35 15.88 -1.11 2.36
N ARG A 36 15.79 -1.63 1.13
CA ARG A 36 16.59 -1.14 0.00
C ARG A 36 15.69 -0.38 -0.96
N ARG A 37 16.22 0.66 -1.56
CA ARG A 37 15.46 1.51 -2.49
C ARG A 37 16.30 1.97 -3.68
N VAL A 38 15.60 2.24 -4.77
CA VAL A 38 16.16 2.83 -5.99
C VAL A 38 15.18 3.84 -6.56
N GLU A 39 15.69 4.88 -7.21
CA GLU A 39 14.85 5.87 -7.88
C GLU A 39 14.02 5.25 -8.99
N SER A 40 12.77 5.69 -9.07
CA SER A 40 11.80 5.40 -10.13
C SER A 40 11.45 6.69 -10.90
N GLY A 41 10.33 6.72 -11.58
CA GLY A 41 9.84 7.90 -12.29
C GLY A 41 9.25 7.59 -13.65
N PRO A 42 8.88 8.62 -14.44
CA PRO A 42 8.12 8.46 -15.68
C PRO A 42 8.79 7.60 -16.76
N GLY A 43 10.11 7.42 -16.70
CA GLY A 43 10.85 6.55 -17.61
C GLY A 43 10.90 5.07 -17.19
N MET A 44 10.54 4.72 -15.95
CA MET A 44 10.67 3.36 -15.47
C MET A 44 9.49 2.49 -15.88
N GLY A 45 9.66 1.67 -16.91
CA GLY A 45 8.73 0.61 -17.28
C GLY A 45 8.93 -0.67 -16.45
N ALA A 46 8.02 -1.65 -16.64
CA ALA A 46 8.06 -2.90 -15.89
C ALA A 46 9.39 -3.65 -16.02
N GLY A 47 9.96 -3.74 -17.23
CA GLY A 47 11.24 -4.42 -17.44
C GLY A 47 12.40 -3.79 -16.67
N GLN A 48 12.48 -2.46 -16.64
CA GLN A 48 13.51 -1.75 -15.86
C GLN A 48 13.33 -1.94 -14.36
N MET A 49 12.06 -1.92 -13.88
CA MET A 49 11.76 -2.21 -12.48
C MET A 49 12.23 -3.62 -12.11
N ILE A 50 11.94 -4.64 -12.92
CA ILE A 50 12.34 -6.02 -12.70
C ILE A 50 13.87 -6.13 -12.57
N GLU A 51 14.63 -5.54 -13.48
CA GLU A 51 16.10 -5.59 -13.44
C GLU A 51 16.68 -4.87 -12.21
N LYS A 52 16.10 -3.72 -11.83
CA LYS A 52 16.52 -3.01 -10.61
C LYS A 52 16.21 -3.82 -9.35
N VAL A 53 15.03 -4.45 -9.27
CA VAL A 53 14.68 -5.33 -8.13
C VAL A 53 15.60 -6.54 -8.06
N LYS A 54 15.89 -7.21 -9.17
CA LYS A 54 16.86 -8.33 -9.22
C LYS A 54 18.24 -7.89 -8.72
N THR A 55 18.69 -6.71 -9.13
CA THR A 55 19.97 -6.15 -8.68
C THR A 55 20.00 -5.88 -7.19
N MET A 56 18.92 -5.26 -6.66
CA MET A 56 18.82 -4.98 -5.22
C MET A 56 18.69 -6.25 -4.38
N ALA A 57 18.07 -7.31 -4.92
CA ALA A 57 17.77 -8.54 -4.20
C ALA A 57 18.80 -9.68 -4.45
N ARG A 58 19.90 -9.43 -5.17
CA ARG A 58 20.84 -10.48 -5.62
C ARG A 58 21.46 -11.33 -4.49
N ASP A 59 21.57 -10.76 -3.30
CA ASP A 59 22.14 -11.40 -2.10
C ASP A 59 21.06 -11.80 -1.08
N LEU A 60 19.78 -11.67 -1.42
CA LEU A 60 18.67 -12.00 -0.54
C LEU A 60 18.08 -13.38 -0.89
N ALA A 61 17.78 -14.16 0.13
CA ALA A 61 17.08 -15.45 -0.02
C ALA A 61 15.58 -15.24 0.28
N PHE A 62 14.72 -15.60 -0.68
CA PHE A 62 13.26 -15.53 -0.56
C PHE A 62 12.58 -16.54 -1.46
N ASP A 63 11.33 -16.91 -1.12
CA ASP A 63 10.56 -17.96 -1.79
C ASP A 63 9.57 -17.41 -2.81
N ALA A 64 9.03 -16.21 -2.55
CA ALA A 64 8.00 -15.55 -3.34
C ALA A 64 8.16 -14.02 -3.33
N ILE A 65 7.46 -13.35 -4.22
CA ILE A 65 7.46 -11.89 -4.34
C ILE A 65 6.04 -11.36 -4.20
N ALA A 66 5.86 -10.30 -3.40
CA ALA A 66 4.66 -9.49 -3.34
C ALA A 66 4.96 -8.10 -3.91
N ILE A 67 4.21 -7.68 -4.94
CA ILE A 67 4.39 -6.37 -5.59
C ILE A 67 3.20 -5.48 -5.26
N GLY A 68 3.46 -4.35 -4.60
CA GLY A 68 2.54 -3.23 -4.46
C GLY A 68 2.63 -2.35 -5.71
N TYR A 69 1.55 -2.24 -6.46
CA TYR A 69 1.50 -1.54 -7.74
C TYR A 69 0.64 -0.27 -7.64
N PRO A 70 1.11 0.88 -8.14
CA PRO A 70 0.39 2.16 -8.04
C PRO A 70 -0.69 2.28 -9.13
N GLY A 71 -1.71 1.44 -9.05
CA GLY A 71 -2.81 1.41 -10.00
C GLY A 71 -3.74 0.21 -9.82
N PRO A 72 -4.72 0.04 -10.72
CA PRO A 72 -5.71 -1.02 -10.63
C PRO A 72 -5.10 -2.41 -10.87
N VAL A 73 -5.37 -3.31 -9.94
CA VAL A 73 -4.99 -4.72 -10.00
C VAL A 73 -6.23 -5.59 -9.83
N VAL A 74 -6.49 -6.47 -10.79
CA VAL A 74 -7.61 -7.41 -10.76
C VAL A 74 -7.07 -8.84 -10.88
N ARG A 75 -7.42 -9.69 -9.91
CA ARG A 75 -6.95 -11.09 -9.87
C ARG A 75 -5.42 -11.19 -10.03
N HIS A 76 -4.68 -10.36 -9.30
CA HIS A 76 -3.22 -10.27 -9.33
C HIS A 76 -2.60 -9.89 -10.69
N ARG A 77 -3.37 -9.24 -11.56
CA ARG A 77 -2.91 -8.72 -12.85
C ARG A 77 -3.10 -7.22 -12.93
N VAL A 78 -2.09 -6.53 -13.42
CA VAL A 78 -2.15 -5.10 -13.74
C VAL A 78 -3.12 -4.90 -14.90
N THR A 79 -4.09 -4.00 -14.75
CA THR A 79 -5.13 -3.77 -15.77
C THR A 79 -5.00 -2.45 -16.50
N LEU A 80 -4.28 -1.48 -15.93
CA LEU A 80 -3.99 -0.18 -16.55
C LEU A 80 -2.52 0.18 -16.30
N GLU A 81 -1.92 0.90 -17.24
CA GLU A 81 -0.58 1.46 -17.05
C GLU A 81 -0.57 2.54 -15.96
N PRO A 82 0.52 2.70 -15.20
CA PRO A 82 0.60 3.64 -14.10
C PRO A 82 0.74 5.09 -14.62
N HIS A 83 0.15 6.04 -13.94
CA HIS A 83 0.20 7.45 -14.35
C HIS A 83 1.59 8.08 -14.25
N ASN A 84 2.38 7.68 -13.26
CA ASN A 84 3.64 8.33 -12.89
C ASN A 84 4.88 7.49 -13.22
N LEU A 85 4.73 6.42 -13.98
CA LEU A 85 5.80 5.51 -14.39
C LEU A 85 5.78 5.28 -15.91
N GLY A 86 6.80 4.60 -16.44
CA GLY A 86 6.84 4.14 -17.81
C GLY A 86 5.85 3.02 -18.09
N LYS A 87 5.84 2.51 -19.31
CA LYS A 87 4.88 1.51 -19.80
C LYS A 87 5.39 0.07 -19.69
N GLY A 88 4.56 -0.88 -20.16
CA GLY A 88 4.89 -2.30 -20.23
C GLY A 88 4.51 -3.10 -18.98
N TRP A 89 3.61 -2.57 -18.17
CA TRP A 89 3.10 -3.23 -16.97
C TRP A 89 1.91 -4.13 -17.28
N VAL A 90 1.02 -3.68 -18.16
CA VAL A 90 -0.12 -4.47 -18.61
C VAL A 90 0.36 -5.66 -19.43
N GLY A 91 -0.05 -6.87 -19.06
CA GLY A 91 0.36 -8.10 -19.74
C GLY A 91 1.77 -8.59 -19.42
N CYS A 92 2.52 -7.92 -18.55
CA CYS A 92 3.83 -8.38 -18.10
C CYS A 92 3.70 -9.69 -17.30
N ASP A 93 4.47 -10.70 -17.67
CA ASP A 93 4.59 -11.96 -16.91
C ASP A 93 5.70 -11.82 -15.87
N PHE A 94 5.33 -11.34 -14.70
CA PHE A 94 6.27 -11.12 -13.60
C PHE A 94 6.78 -12.45 -13.02
N GLU A 95 5.99 -13.52 -13.02
CA GLU A 95 6.44 -14.84 -12.54
C GLU A 95 7.55 -15.40 -13.42
N ALA A 96 7.35 -15.37 -14.74
CA ALA A 96 8.39 -15.77 -15.69
C ALA A 96 9.62 -14.88 -15.59
N ALA A 97 9.43 -13.56 -15.46
CA ALA A 97 10.52 -12.60 -15.39
C ALA A 97 11.40 -12.76 -14.14
N PHE A 98 10.80 -13.03 -12.98
CA PHE A 98 11.54 -13.23 -11.72
C PHE A 98 11.95 -14.69 -11.47
N GLY A 99 11.34 -15.66 -12.17
CA GLY A 99 11.54 -17.09 -11.95
C GLY A 99 11.04 -17.56 -10.58
N LYS A 100 10.07 -16.86 -9.99
CA LYS A 100 9.49 -17.13 -8.68
C LYS A 100 7.99 -16.83 -8.66
N PRO A 101 7.21 -17.40 -7.73
CA PRO A 101 5.82 -17.02 -7.54
C PRO A 101 5.69 -15.54 -7.24
N VAL A 102 4.78 -14.84 -7.94
CA VAL A 102 4.52 -13.40 -7.76
C VAL A 102 3.04 -13.18 -7.43
N ARG A 103 2.78 -12.31 -6.46
CA ARG A 103 1.46 -11.74 -6.21
C ARG A 103 1.53 -10.23 -6.35
N ILE A 104 0.61 -9.69 -7.14
CA ILE A 104 0.50 -8.24 -7.33
C ILE A 104 -0.79 -7.78 -6.67
N VAL A 105 -0.68 -6.72 -5.89
CA VAL A 105 -1.81 -6.03 -5.27
C VAL A 105 -1.65 -4.53 -5.48
N ASN A 106 -2.70 -3.75 -5.25
CA ASN A 106 -2.58 -2.30 -5.21
C ASN A 106 -1.64 -1.88 -4.06
N ASP A 107 -0.87 -0.80 -4.24
CA ASP A 107 0.13 -0.30 -3.29
C ASP A 107 -0.46 0.05 -1.91
N ALA A 108 -1.62 0.74 -1.89
CA ALA A 108 -2.32 1.05 -0.64
C ALA A 108 -2.78 -0.23 0.08
N LEU A 109 -3.26 -1.24 -0.66
CA LEU A 109 -3.64 -2.53 -0.08
C LEU A 109 -2.43 -3.27 0.48
N MET A 110 -1.27 -3.22 -0.18
CA MET A 110 -0.04 -3.84 0.35
C MET A 110 0.38 -3.20 1.69
N GLN A 111 0.34 -1.87 1.77
CA GLN A 111 0.64 -1.15 3.01
C GLN A 111 -0.41 -1.47 4.11
N ALA A 112 -1.68 -1.56 3.72
CA ALA A 112 -2.76 -1.96 4.63
C ALA A 112 -2.52 -3.34 5.24
N ILE A 113 -2.13 -4.34 4.42
CA ILE A 113 -1.83 -5.70 4.89
C ILE A 113 -0.73 -5.69 5.95
N GLY A 114 0.32 -4.87 5.75
CA GLY A 114 1.42 -4.73 6.71
C GLY A 114 1.04 -4.06 8.03
N SER A 115 -0.13 -3.41 8.11
CA SER A 115 -0.62 -2.67 9.28
C SER A 115 -1.84 -3.30 9.93
N TYR A 116 -2.32 -4.42 9.41
CA TYR A 116 -3.57 -5.05 9.84
C TYR A 116 -3.42 -5.85 11.13
N GLU A 117 -4.35 -5.65 12.07
CA GLU A 117 -4.37 -6.31 13.39
C GLU A 117 -5.70 -7.01 13.68
N GLY A 118 -6.49 -7.29 12.66
CA GLY A 118 -7.81 -7.93 12.80
C GLY A 118 -8.97 -6.95 12.68
N GLY A 119 -10.21 -7.47 12.67
CA GLY A 119 -11.43 -6.66 12.56
C GLY A 119 -11.59 -5.96 11.21
N ARG A 120 -12.23 -4.78 11.21
CA ARG A 120 -12.45 -3.95 10.02
C ARG A 120 -11.55 -2.72 10.06
N MET A 121 -10.46 -2.76 9.30
CA MET A 121 -9.49 -1.69 9.22
C MET A 121 -9.66 -0.89 7.92
N LEU A 122 -9.79 0.43 8.04
CA LEU A 122 -9.62 1.35 6.91
C LEU A 122 -8.17 1.86 6.90
N PHE A 123 -7.46 1.66 5.80
CA PHE A 123 -6.15 2.25 5.56
C PHE A 123 -6.26 3.47 4.65
N LEU A 124 -5.61 4.58 5.03
CA LEU A 124 -5.51 5.81 4.24
C LEU A 124 -4.04 6.18 4.05
N GLY A 125 -3.53 6.00 2.84
CA GLY A 125 -2.16 6.36 2.45
C GLY A 125 -2.08 7.81 1.99
N LEU A 126 -1.48 8.68 2.78
CA LEU A 126 -1.29 10.11 2.50
C LEU A 126 0.08 10.35 1.86
N GLY A 127 0.07 10.58 0.55
CA GLY A 127 1.26 10.86 -0.24
C GLY A 127 0.97 11.92 -1.29
N THR A 128 1.46 11.73 -2.51
CA THR A 128 1.12 12.58 -3.68
C THR A 128 -0.39 12.69 -3.83
N GLY A 129 -1.10 11.56 -3.63
CA GLY A 129 -2.57 11.49 -3.60
C GLY A 129 -3.11 10.97 -2.27
N LEU A 130 -4.27 10.31 -2.35
CA LEU A 130 -4.92 9.58 -1.27
C LEU A 130 -5.11 8.13 -1.70
N GLY A 131 -4.23 7.24 -1.28
CA GLY A 131 -4.44 5.79 -1.39
C GLY A 131 -5.43 5.32 -0.33
N ALA A 132 -6.24 4.30 -0.65
CA ALA A 132 -7.17 3.74 0.31
C ALA A 132 -7.34 2.22 0.12
N ALA A 133 -7.46 1.51 1.23
CA ALA A 133 -7.80 0.10 1.25
C ALA A 133 -8.63 -0.23 2.50
N MET A 134 -9.49 -1.21 2.40
CA MET A 134 -10.22 -1.77 3.54
C MET A 134 -9.80 -3.22 3.73
N ILE A 135 -9.57 -3.63 4.96
CA ILE A 135 -9.45 -5.04 5.31
C ILE A 135 -10.54 -5.36 6.32
N ALA A 136 -11.39 -6.32 5.98
CA ALA A 136 -12.45 -6.79 6.84
C ALA A 136 -12.38 -8.31 6.93
N GLU A 137 -12.28 -8.84 8.16
CA GLU A 137 -12.22 -10.28 8.42
C GLU A 137 -11.15 -11.00 7.56
N ASN A 138 -9.95 -10.43 7.48
CA ASN A 138 -8.82 -10.90 6.66
C ASN A 138 -9.03 -10.83 5.14
N VAL A 139 -10.09 -10.16 4.66
CA VAL A 139 -10.31 -9.91 3.24
C VAL A 139 -9.90 -8.48 2.89
N GLY A 140 -8.87 -8.33 2.07
CA GLY A 140 -8.36 -7.03 1.63
C GLY A 140 -9.05 -6.53 0.36
N LEU A 141 -9.53 -5.29 0.39
CA LEU A 141 -10.24 -4.61 -0.69
C LEU A 141 -9.52 -3.29 -1.01
N PRO A 142 -8.87 -3.14 -2.17
CA PRO A 142 -8.38 -1.84 -2.61
C PRO A 142 -9.56 -0.92 -2.91
N MET A 143 -9.44 0.36 -2.60
CA MET A 143 -10.52 1.32 -2.74
C MET A 143 -10.06 2.59 -3.44
N GLU A 144 -10.88 3.15 -4.33
CA GLU A 144 -10.63 4.39 -5.05
C GLU A 144 -11.45 5.55 -4.44
N LEU A 145 -11.15 5.90 -3.18
CA LEU A 145 -11.88 6.94 -2.45
C LEU A 145 -11.37 8.35 -2.73
N ALA A 146 -10.18 8.48 -3.31
CA ALA A 146 -9.49 9.74 -3.59
C ALA A 146 -10.35 10.75 -4.35
N HIS A 147 -11.08 10.28 -5.34
CA HIS A 147 -11.83 11.11 -6.28
C HIS A 147 -13.28 11.42 -5.85
N LEU A 148 -13.72 10.87 -4.71
CA LEU A 148 -15.06 11.16 -4.19
C LEU A 148 -15.22 12.66 -3.89
N PRO A 149 -16.40 13.24 -4.14
CA PRO A 149 -16.69 14.64 -3.88
C PRO A 149 -16.54 15.02 -2.41
N TYR A 150 -15.91 16.17 -2.14
CA TYR A 150 -15.72 16.66 -0.78
C TYR A 150 -16.24 18.08 -0.58
N ARG A 151 -15.40 19.07 -0.81
CA ARG A 151 -15.77 20.48 -0.57
C ARG A 151 -15.53 21.34 -1.81
N LYS A 152 -16.43 22.32 -2.03
CA LYS A 152 -16.29 23.29 -3.14
C LYS A 152 -16.05 22.63 -4.49
N GLY A 153 -16.75 21.54 -4.78
CA GLY A 153 -16.62 20.80 -6.05
C GLY A 153 -15.30 20.09 -6.25
N LYS A 154 -14.47 19.91 -5.20
CA LYS A 154 -13.19 19.19 -5.24
C LYS A 154 -13.28 17.86 -4.50
N SER A 155 -12.37 16.94 -4.84
CA SER A 155 -12.27 15.62 -4.25
C SER A 155 -11.60 15.61 -2.87
N PHE A 156 -11.66 14.47 -2.18
CA PHE A 156 -10.88 14.24 -0.96
C PHE A 156 -9.39 14.47 -1.20
N GLU A 157 -8.81 13.86 -2.25
CA GLU A 157 -7.41 14.00 -2.60
C GLU A 157 -6.96 15.45 -2.74
N ALA A 158 -7.76 16.31 -3.35
CA ALA A 158 -7.44 17.73 -3.52
C ALA A 158 -7.27 18.48 -2.18
N TYR A 159 -7.70 17.88 -1.07
CA TYR A 159 -7.58 18.46 0.28
C TYR A 159 -6.55 17.73 1.13
N VAL A 160 -6.41 16.40 1.03
CA VAL A 160 -5.57 15.61 1.92
C VAL A 160 -4.31 15.05 1.26
N GLY A 161 -4.18 15.08 -0.07
CA GLY A 161 -2.93 14.78 -0.77
C GLY A 161 -1.88 15.90 -0.61
N GLU A 162 -0.68 15.68 -1.14
CA GLU A 162 0.47 16.58 -1.06
C GLU A 162 0.15 18.01 -1.52
N ARG A 163 -0.51 18.18 -2.66
CA ARG A 163 -0.98 19.50 -3.14
C ARG A 163 -1.89 20.21 -2.14
N GLY A 164 -2.66 19.42 -1.38
CA GLY A 164 -3.51 19.91 -0.29
C GLY A 164 -2.69 20.45 0.86
N LEU A 165 -1.63 19.71 1.25
CA LEU A 165 -0.68 20.08 2.29
C LEU A 165 0.08 21.36 1.93
N ASP A 166 0.66 21.44 0.74
CA ASP A 166 1.43 22.58 0.25
C ASP A 166 0.59 23.86 0.22
N LYS A 167 -0.62 23.76 -0.30
CA LYS A 167 -1.52 24.90 -0.46
C LYS A 167 -2.05 25.45 0.86
N ARG A 168 -2.25 24.64 1.88
CA ARG A 168 -2.99 25.00 3.11
C ARG A 168 -2.14 25.03 4.36
N GLY A 169 -0.93 24.45 4.31
CA GLY A 169 -0.05 24.27 5.46
C GLY A 169 -0.53 23.20 6.43
N LYS A 170 0.40 22.64 7.21
CA LYS A 170 0.20 21.47 8.08
C LYS A 170 -1.02 21.58 9.00
N LYS A 171 -1.23 22.74 9.65
CA LYS A 171 -2.33 22.91 10.63
C LYS A 171 -3.71 22.74 10.01
N LYS A 172 -3.98 23.42 8.88
CA LYS A 172 -5.28 23.31 8.18
C LYS A 172 -5.44 21.96 7.50
N TRP A 173 -4.36 21.44 6.92
CA TRP A 173 -4.35 20.15 6.24
C TRP A 173 -4.71 19.02 7.22
N ARG A 174 -4.13 18.98 8.42
CA ARG A 174 -4.49 18.01 9.47
C ARG A 174 -5.99 18.04 9.76
N GLY A 175 -6.60 19.22 9.89
CA GLY A 175 -8.05 19.33 10.10
C GLY A 175 -8.87 18.70 8.96
N TYR A 176 -8.41 18.79 7.71
CA TYR A 176 -9.06 18.10 6.60
C TYR A 176 -8.84 16.59 6.62
N VAL A 177 -7.64 16.15 6.99
CA VAL A 177 -7.38 14.70 7.15
C VAL A 177 -8.30 14.12 8.23
N PHE A 178 -8.46 14.79 9.38
CA PHE A 178 -9.40 14.36 10.41
C PHE A 178 -10.84 14.27 9.90
N ASP A 179 -11.36 15.33 9.29
CA ASP A 179 -12.74 15.33 8.77
C ASP A 179 -12.97 14.26 7.69
N VAL A 180 -11.99 14.02 6.81
CA VAL A 180 -12.06 12.95 5.81
C VAL A 180 -12.03 11.58 6.47
N THR A 181 -11.15 11.38 7.43
CA THR A 181 -11.03 10.12 8.18
C THR A 181 -12.33 9.78 8.91
N GLU A 182 -12.92 10.73 9.63
CA GLU A 182 -14.20 10.54 10.32
C GLU A 182 -15.32 10.16 9.35
N ARG A 183 -15.44 10.86 8.22
CA ARG A 183 -16.47 10.58 7.21
C ARG A 183 -16.33 9.20 6.61
N LEU A 184 -15.10 8.82 6.24
CA LEU A 184 -14.84 7.52 5.60
C LEU A 184 -14.96 6.38 6.61
N SER A 185 -14.49 6.56 7.83
CA SER A 185 -14.63 5.57 8.91
C SER A 185 -16.11 5.30 9.22
N ALA A 186 -16.92 6.35 9.35
CA ALA A 186 -18.34 6.21 9.60
C ALA A 186 -19.08 5.56 8.41
N ALA A 187 -18.78 5.98 7.17
CA ALA A 187 -19.43 5.44 5.98
C ALA A 187 -19.11 3.96 5.73
N LEU A 188 -17.88 3.54 6.03
CA LEU A 188 -17.39 2.18 5.83
C LEU A 188 -17.51 1.31 7.08
N GLN A 189 -17.97 1.89 8.20
CA GLN A 189 -18.09 1.20 9.49
C GLN A 189 -16.78 0.51 9.91
N ALA A 190 -15.66 1.20 9.75
CA ALA A 190 -14.37 0.69 10.15
C ALA A 190 -14.23 0.68 11.69
N ASP A 191 -13.70 -0.40 12.26
CA ASP A 191 -13.44 -0.49 13.69
C ASP A 191 -12.27 0.44 14.07
N TYR A 192 -11.32 0.63 13.16
CA TYR A 192 -10.20 1.58 13.30
C TYR A 192 -9.66 2.04 11.95
N VAL A 193 -8.90 3.12 11.97
CA VAL A 193 -8.23 3.66 10.79
C VAL A 193 -6.72 3.72 11.01
N VAL A 194 -5.97 3.28 10.02
CA VAL A 194 -4.50 3.44 9.96
C VAL A 194 -4.17 4.48 8.90
N ILE A 195 -3.36 5.47 9.28
CA ILE A 195 -2.82 6.45 8.35
C ILE A 195 -1.36 6.12 8.08
N GLY A 196 -1.01 5.99 6.79
CA GLY A 196 0.34 5.78 6.31
C GLY A 196 0.68 6.68 5.13
N GLY A 197 1.72 6.31 4.37
CA GLY A 197 2.19 7.06 3.21
C GLY A 197 3.25 8.11 3.51
N GLY A 198 3.82 8.72 2.48
CA GLY A 198 4.97 9.62 2.61
C GLY A 198 4.76 10.87 3.48
N ASN A 199 3.51 11.28 3.67
CA ASN A 199 3.14 12.45 4.49
C ASN A 199 2.73 12.08 5.94
N GLU A 200 2.85 10.83 6.36
CA GLU A 200 2.56 10.38 7.73
C GLU A 200 3.36 11.16 8.80
N ASN A 201 4.60 11.53 8.47
CA ASN A 201 5.46 12.37 9.32
C ASN A 201 4.89 13.78 9.63
N ALA A 202 3.85 14.20 8.91
CA ALA A 202 3.10 15.38 9.28
C ALA A 202 2.28 15.17 10.58
N PHE A 203 2.07 13.89 10.96
CA PHE A 203 1.55 13.47 12.26
C PHE A 203 2.71 12.81 13.00
N LYS A 204 3.26 13.39 14.03
CA LYS A 204 4.33 12.79 14.84
C LYS A 204 3.85 11.41 15.35
N GLY A 205 4.45 10.32 14.90
CA GLY A 205 4.33 9.00 15.50
C GLY A 205 3.28 8.03 14.93
N GLY A 206 2.72 8.25 13.74
CA GLY A 206 1.64 7.42 13.21
C GLY A 206 0.28 7.75 13.85
N PHE A 207 -0.81 7.36 13.20
CA PHE A 207 -2.13 7.80 13.63
C PHE A 207 -3.13 6.64 13.51
N ARG A 208 -3.73 6.25 14.65
CA ARG A 208 -4.85 5.30 14.70
C ARG A 208 -6.07 5.97 15.30
N LEU A 209 -7.20 5.86 14.64
CA LEU A 209 -8.50 6.23 15.19
C LEU A 209 -9.30 4.95 15.46
N TRP A 210 -9.76 4.78 16.70
CA TRP A 210 -10.75 3.78 17.04
C TRP A 210 -12.13 4.45 17.10
N GLN A 211 -13.21 3.75 16.73
CA GLN A 211 -14.57 4.31 16.77
C GLN A 211 -15.07 4.69 18.17
N ASP A 212 -14.47 4.17 19.22
CA ASP A 212 -14.82 4.52 20.60
C ASP A 212 -13.93 5.64 21.16
N SER A 213 -13.95 6.82 20.52
CA SER A 213 -13.51 8.12 21.05
C SER A 213 -12.09 8.21 21.63
N THR A 214 -11.22 7.23 21.46
CA THR A 214 -9.85 7.29 21.99
C THR A 214 -8.86 7.40 20.83
N LEU A 215 -8.29 8.58 20.69
CA LEU A 215 -7.15 8.85 19.80
C LEU A 215 -5.92 8.17 20.42
N ILE A 216 -5.35 7.18 19.74
CA ILE A 216 -4.04 6.63 20.11
C ILE A 216 -3.01 7.17 19.12
N ILE A 217 -2.09 7.97 19.62
CA ILE A 217 -0.95 8.57 18.91
C ILE A 217 0.27 7.68 19.08
#